data_ee66cb3826e8465e969b1843c6f173f7
#
_entry.id   ee66cb3826e8465e969b1843c6f173f7
#
_cell.length_a   1.000
_cell.length_b   1.000
_cell.length_c   1.000
_cell.angle_alpha   90.00
_cell.angle_beta   90.00
_cell.angle_gamma   90.00
#
_symmetry.space_group_name_H-M   'P 1'
#
loop_
_entity.id
_entity.type
_entity.pdbx_description
1 polymer ?
#
loop_
_entity_poly.entity_id
_entity_poly.type
_entity_poly.pdbx_seq_one_letter_code
_entity_poly.pdbx_strand_id
1 'polypeptide(L)'
;SFLGHQEIMGTTPKIPLIQPFNQKIDEIEENLIKQGYKVRRVGEKGTQILVVNEAATVGDNLETDYGQVYNVSACLALISFEELKKLGQAVREVVQVSRVITFGGQQITLDNLLKARKVKNNEIAGVDAPESGVYDHGYQVVHLGYGIDKNVQTPTILDNAEIPVSFLGKVADIIQTESKRLFPGVDSDKLFDDLIQEVQGIEHGFIALNIQETDLAGHAEDVDRYSDRLELSDRRIRELIPYLN
;
A
#
# COMPACT_ATOMS: atom_id res chain seq x y z
N SER A 1 -10.10 -1.88 -6.83
CA SER A 1 -8.99 -0.91 -7.00
C SER A 1 -8.65 -0.22 -5.68
N PHE A 2 -7.42 0.31 -5.54
CA PHE A 2 -7.00 1.05 -4.33
C PHE A 2 -7.93 2.23 -4.02
N LEU A 3 -8.20 3.09 -5.00
CA LEU A 3 -9.03 4.29 -4.80
C LEU A 3 -10.47 3.94 -4.44
N GLY A 4 -11.05 2.88 -5.03
CA GLY A 4 -12.40 2.43 -4.68
C GLY A 4 -12.53 1.99 -3.21
N HIS A 5 -11.54 1.30 -2.66
CA HIS A 5 -11.53 0.96 -1.23
C HIS A 5 -11.45 2.22 -0.34
N GLN A 6 -10.66 3.21 -0.73
CA GLN A 6 -10.57 4.49 -0.01
C GLN A 6 -11.91 5.25 -0.03
N GLU A 7 -12.61 5.21 -1.17
CA GLU A 7 -13.91 5.84 -1.34
C GLU A 7 -15.01 5.15 -0.49
N ILE A 8 -15.03 3.80 -0.49
CA ILE A 8 -15.95 3.02 0.37
C ILE A 8 -15.74 3.38 1.86
N MET A 9 -14.52 3.69 2.26
CA MET A 9 -14.20 4.08 3.64
C MET A 9 -14.48 5.56 3.95
N GLY A 10 -15.03 6.33 3.00
CA GLY A 10 -15.53 7.69 3.24
C GLY A 10 -14.64 8.81 2.71
N THR A 11 -13.52 8.51 2.02
CA THR A 11 -12.72 9.54 1.35
C THR A 11 -13.23 9.78 -0.05
N THR A 12 -13.19 11.03 -0.52
CA THR A 12 -13.39 11.36 -1.94
C THR A 12 -12.02 11.52 -2.61
N PRO A 13 -11.48 10.49 -3.30
CA PRO A 13 -10.18 10.57 -3.92
C PRO A 13 -10.14 11.65 -5.00
N LYS A 14 -9.00 12.31 -5.15
CA LYS A 14 -8.75 13.23 -6.26
C LYS A 14 -8.32 12.45 -7.51
N ILE A 15 -8.61 13.00 -8.69
CA ILE A 15 -8.17 12.42 -9.96
C ILE A 15 -6.64 12.56 -10.04
N PRO A 16 -5.89 11.46 -10.14
CA PRO A 16 -4.43 11.51 -10.21
C PRO A 16 -3.96 11.93 -11.60
N LEU A 17 -2.73 12.41 -11.66
CA LEU A 17 -2.02 12.65 -12.91
C LEU A 17 -1.08 11.48 -13.22
N ILE A 18 -0.85 11.25 -14.51
CA ILE A 18 0.20 10.34 -14.98
C ILE A 18 1.46 11.17 -15.15
N GLN A 19 2.46 10.92 -14.30
CA GLN A 19 3.71 11.68 -14.27
C GLN A 19 4.87 10.72 -13.96
N PRO A 20 5.79 10.47 -14.91
CA PRO A 20 7.06 9.80 -14.59
C PRO A 20 7.84 10.55 -13.50
N PHE A 21 8.54 9.81 -12.66
CA PHE A 21 9.26 10.35 -11.50
C PHE A 21 10.23 11.49 -11.88
N ASN A 22 10.95 11.33 -13.00
CA ASN A 22 11.91 12.35 -13.45
C ASN A 22 11.30 13.68 -13.88
N GLN A 23 9.97 13.74 -14.12
CA GLN A 23 9.26 15.00 -14.34
C GLN A 23 9.03 15.76 -13.02
N LYS A 24 9.15 15.09 -11.88
CA LYS A 24 8.92 15.65 -10.54
C LYS A 24 10.14 15.58 -9.64
N ILE A 25 11.26 15.04 -10.11
CA ILE A 25 12.45 14.81 -9.30
C ILE A 25 12.97 16.08 -8.62
N ASP A 26 12.95 17.21 -9.32
CA ASP A 26 13.43 18.50 -8.79
C ASP A 26 12.58 18.97 -7.60
N GLU A 27 11.24 18.94 -7.76
CA GLU A 27 10.29 19.35 -6.72
C GLU A 27 10.34 18.42 -5.49
N ILE A 28 10.49 17.11 -5.74
CA ILE A 28 10.61 16.12 -4.66
C ILE A 28 11.92 16.32 -3.89
N GLU A 29 13.05 16.46 -4.60
CA GLU A 29 14.35 16.68 -3.98
C GLU A 29 14.36 17.98 -3.15
N GLU A 30 13.85 19.09 -3.70
CA GLU A 30 13.76 20.37 -3.00
C GLU A 30 12.93 20.25 -1.72
N ASN A 31 11.76 19.60 -1.78
CA ASN A 31 10.90 19.42 -0.61
C ASN A 31 11.56 18.54 0.45
N LEU A 32 12.23 17.46 0.05
CA LEU A 32 12.95 16.59 0.97
C LEU A 32 14.12 17.33 1.67
N ILE A 33 14.91 18.10 0.92
CA ILE A 33 16.01 18.92 1.46
C ILE A 33 15.44 19.96 2.45
N LYS A 34 14.34 20.63 2.10
CA LYS A 34 13.66 21.60 2.98
C LYS A 34 13.20 20.98 4.29
N GLN A 35 12.80 19.70 4.26
CA GLN A 35 12.42 18.96 5.47
C GLN A 35 13.61 18.34 6.22
N GLY A 36 14.86 18.62 5.80
CA GLY A 36 16.08 18.22 6.50
C GLY A 36 16.66 16.87 6.07
N TYR A 37 16.15 16.27 5.01
CA TYR A 37 16.72 15.03 4.47
C TYR A 37 17.99 15.33 3.68
N LYS A 38 18.97 14.41 3.76
CA LYS A 38 20.13 14.39 2.86
C LYS A 38 19.75 13.63 1.60
N VAL A 39 19.84 14.29 0.45
CA VAL A 39 19.40 13.71 -0.83
C VAL A 39 20.52 13.74 -1.84
N ARG A 40 20.67 12.67 -2.63
CA ARG A 40 21.51 12.64 -3.82
C ARG A 40 20.83 11.89 -4.94
N ARG A 41 21.17 12.22 -6.18
CA ARG A 41 20.67 11.56 -7.38
C ARG A 41 21.57 10.42 -7.81
N VAL A 42 20.97 9.36 -8.33
CA VAL A 42 21.67 8.20 -8.91
C VAL A 42 21.08 7.87 -10.26
N GLY A 43 21.95 7.71 -11.26
CA GLY A 43 21.59 7.42 -12.66
C GLY A 43 21.85 8.58 -13.59
N GLU A 44 21.61 8.35 -14.88
CA GLU A 44 21.78 9.35 -15.93
C GLU A 44 20.64 10.38 -15.90
N LYS A 45 20.92 11.60 -16.33
CA LYS A 45 19.90 12.66 -16.39
C LYS A 45 18.68 12.20 -17.20
N GLY A 46 17.49 12.39 -16.64
CA GLY A 46 16.22 11.95 -17.22
C GLY A 46 15.76 10.55 -16.80
N THR A 47 16.65 9.77 -16.15
CA THR A 47 16.34 8.43 -15.62
C THR A 47 16.92 8.24 -14.21
N GLN A 48 16.92 9.31 -13.43
CA GLN A 48 17.49 9.30 -12.08
C GLN A 48 16.48 8.81 -11.04
N ILE A 49 17.00 8.23 -9.97
CA ILE A 49 16.28 8.04 -8.71
C ILE A 49 16.95 8.88 -7.63
N LEU A 50 16.24 9.13 -6.53
CA LEU A 50 16.83 9.76 -5.35
C LEU A 50 17.25 8.70 -4.33
N VAL A 51 18.38 8.96 -3.67
CA VAL A 51 18.81 8.28 -2.46
C VAL A 51 18.68 9.26 -1.30
N VAL A 52 18.03 8.83 -0.23
CA VAL A 52 17.70 9.66 0.92
C VAL A 52 18.33 9.11 2.19
N ASN A 53 19.10 9.93 2.88
CA ASN A 53 19.82 9.61 4.14
C ASN A 53 20.69 8.34 4.06
N GLU A 54 21.14 7.94 2.86
CA GLU A 54 21.82 6.66 2.59
C GLU A 54 21.08 5.42 3.15
N ALA A 55 19.75 5.49 3.29
CA ALA A 55 18.91 4.45 3.85
C ALA A 55 17.70 4.08 2.98
N ALA A 56 17.29 4.98 2.10
CA ALA A 56 16.11 4.80 1.25
C ALA A 56 16.34 5.30 -0.17
N THR A 57 15.51 4.80 -1.10
CA THR A 57 15.45 5.26 -2.50
C THR A 57 14.04 5.74 -2.84
N VAL A 58 13.93 6.73 -3.74
CA VAL A 58 12.66 7.21 -4.30
C VAL A 58 12.74 7.18 -5.82
N GLY A 59 11.72 6.59 -6.46
CA GLY A 59 11.64 6.47 -7.91
C GLY A 59 10.29 5.96 -8.38
N ASP A 60 10.16 5.68 -9.68
CA ASP A 60 8.96 5.08 -10.25
C ASP A 60 8.74 3.66 -9.69
N ASN A 61 7.48 3.27 -9.54
CA ASN A 61 7.13 1.87 -9.41
C ASN A 61 7.27 1.18 -10.77
N LEU A 62 7.97 0.04 -10.79
CA LEU A 62 8.24 -0.73 -12.01
C LEU A 62 7.22 -1.86 -12.28
N GLU A 63 6.29 -2.09 -11.36
CA GLU A 63 5.32 -3.19 -11.41
C GLU A 63 3.92 -2.72 -11.86
N THR A 64 3.68 -1.40 -11.88
CA THR A 64 2.39 -0.80 -12.26
C THR A 64 2.48 -0.05 -13.58
N ASP A 65 1.33 0.50 -14.00
CA ASP A 65 1.26 1.34 -15.19
C ASP A 65 2.17 2.58 -15.07
N TYR A 66 2.67 2.98 -16.21
CA TYR A 66 3.58 4.10 -16.42
C TYR A 66 3.18 5.38 -15.66
N GLY A 67 4.11 5.91 -14.85
CA GLY A 67 3.98 7.19 -14.17
C GLY A 67 2.81 7.33 -13.20
N GLN A 68 2.20 6.23 -12.78
CA GLN A 68 1.03 6.26 -11.90
C GLN A 68 1.35 6.07 -10.42
N VAL A 69 2.50 5.50 -10.12
CA VAL A 69 2.89 5.15 -8.74
C VAL A 69 4.38 5.38 -8.54
N TYR A 70 4.75 5.98 -7.41
CA TYR A 70 6.14 6.07 -6.97
C TYR A 70 6.39 5.13 -5.78
N ASN A 71 7.60 4.60 -5.71
CA ASN A 71 8.08 3.80 -4.60
C ASN A 71 9.06 4.59 -3.74
N VAL A 72 8.88 4.48 -2.42
CA VAL A 72 9.88 4.83 -1.41
C VAL A 72 10.33 3.53 -0.76
N SER A 73 11.49 3.04 -1.13
CA SER A 73 12.01 1.72 -0.72
C SER A 73 13.17 1.89 0.26
N ALA A 74 13.17 1.19 1.38
CA ALA A 74 14.16 1.43 2.42
C ALA A 74 14.73 0.17 3.08
N CYS A 75 15.94 0.34 3.62
CA CYS A 75 16.59 -0.59 4.54
C CYS A 75 16.14 -0.28 5.98
N LEU A 76 15.26 -1.10 6.56
CA LEU A 76 14.73 -0.89 7.92
C LEU A 76 15.76 -1.17 9.03
N ALA A 77 16.97 -1.62 8.70
CA ALA A 77 18.10 -1.64 9.63
C ALA A 77 18.72 -0.23 9.83
N LEU A 78 18.48 0.71 8.90
CA LEU A 78 19.08 2.05 8.90
C LEU A 78 18.04 3.16 9.19
N ILE A 79 16.76 2.90 8.99
CA ILE A 79 15.67 3.85 9.21
C ILE A 79 14.47 3.12 9.82
N SER A 80 13.86 3.67 10.85
CA SER A 80 12.64 3.10 11.42
C SER A 80 11.47 3.21 10.44
N PHE A 81 10.49 2.32 10.55
CA PHE A 81 9.31 2.38 9.68
C PHE A 81 8.50 3.66 9.90
N GLU A 82 8.48 4.20 11.13
CA GLU A 82 7.84 5.49 11.43
C GLU A 82 8.50 6.67 10.71
N GLU A 83 9.84 6.70 10.67
CA GLU A 83 10.57 7.71 9.91
C GLU A 83 10.40 7.53 8.41
N LEU A 84 10.35 6.28 7.95
CA LEU A 84 10.08 5.95 6.55
C LEU A 84 8.67 6.40 6.11
N LYS A 85 7.66 6.25 6.96
CA LYS A 85 6.31 6.79 6.71
C LYS A 85 6.32 8.32 6.56
N LYS A 86 7.10 9.03 7.39
CA LYS A 86 7.26 10.49 7.25
C LYS A 86 7.93 10.86 5.95
N LEU A 87 8.97 10.13 5.54
CA LEU A 87 9.62 10.32 4.24
C LEU A 87 8.63 10.10 3.08
N GLY A 88 7.86 9.03 3.12
CA GLY A 88 6.79 8.77 2.13
C GLY A 88 5.76 9.89 2.07
N GLN A 89 5.35 10.42 3.21
CA GLN A 89 4.43 11.55 3.29
C GLN A 89 5.04 12.82 2.68
N ALA A 90 6.32 13.11 2.96
CA ALA A 90 7.02 14.24 2.36
C ALA A 90 7.09 14.15 0.82
N VAL A 91 7.27 12.95 0.26
CA VAL A 91 7.14 12.73 -1.19
C VAL A 91 5.71 12.96 -1.66
N ARG A 92 4.71 12.42 -0.93
CA ARG A 92 3.28 12.53 -1.27
C ARG A 92 2.80 13.98 -1.38
N GLU A 93 3.31 14.88 -0.57
CA GLU A 93 2.91 16.29 -0.49
C GLU A 93 3.08 17.06 -1.80
N VAL A 94 4.09 16.72 -2.59
CA VAL A 94 4.45 17.47 -3.81
C VAL A 94 4.10 16.77 -5.11
N VAL A 95 3.49 15.57 -5.06
CA VAL A 95 3.18 14.79 -6.26
C VAL A 95 1.67 14.52 -6.38
N GLN A 96 1.20 14.22 -7.59
CA GLN A 96 -0.21 14.00 -7.88
C GLN A 96 -0.48 12.63 -8.54
N VAL A 97 0.52 11.74 -8.49
CA VAL A 97 0.34 10.35 -8.94
C VAL A 97 -0.63 9.60 -8.03
N SER A 98 -1.23 8.55 -8.54
CA SER A 98 -2.26 7.78 -7.82
C SER A 98 -1.81 7.36 -6.41
N ARG A 99 -0.56 6.87 -6.28
CA ARG A 99 -0.03 6.39 -5.00
C ARG A 99 1.46 6.69 -4.84
N VAL A 100 1.87 6.86 -3.60
CA VAL A 100 3.26 6.67 -3.15
C VAL A 100 3.24 5.43 -2.26
N ILE A 101 3.89 4.35 -2.69
CA ILE A 101 4.05 3.13 -1.92
C ILE A 101 5.34 3.25 -1.13
N THR A 102 5.23 3.24 0.19
CA THR A 102 6.35 3.41 1.10
C THR A 102 6.56 2.12 1.86
N PHE A 103 7.70 1.48 1.64
CA PHE A 103 7.95 0.14 2.17
C PHE A 103 9.43 -0.11 2.45
N GLY A 104 9.71 -1.11 3.27
CA GLY A 104 11.07 -1.51 3.56
C GLY A 104 11.18 -2.94 4.07
N GLY A 105 12.40 -3.47 4.06
CA GLY A 105 12.77 -4.77 4.59
C GLY A 105 13.92 -4.66 5.60
N GLN A 106 14.03 -5.62 6.52
CA GLN A 106 15.04 -5.57 7.60
C GLN A 106 16.41 -6.09 7.17
N GLN A 107 16.47 -7.05 6.23
CA GLN A 107 17.71 -7.73 5.84
C GLN A 107 18.23 -7.30 4.46
N ILE A 108 17.85 -6.11 4.00
CA ILE A 108 18.38 -5.52 2.78
C ILE A 108 19.33 -4.37 3.12
N THR A 109 20.20 -4.05 2.18
CA THR A 109 21.11 -2.91 2.25
C THR A 109 20.78 -1.89 1.17
N LEU A 110 21.31 -0.68 1.30
CA LEU A 110 21.21 0.32 0.22
C LEU A 110 21.84 -0.21 -1.08
N ASP A 111 22.92 -0.97 -0.99
CA ASP A 111 23.57 -1.58 -2.17
C ASP A 111 22.64 -2.57 -2.90
N ASN A 112 21.84 -3.36 -2.16
CA ASN A 112 20.80 -4.21 -2.78
C ASN A 112 19.78 -3.38 -3.57
N LEU A 113 19.27 -2.28 -2.97
CA LEU A 113 18.34 -1.37 -3.64
C LEU A 113 18.97 -0.76 -4.90
N LEU A 114 20.21 -0.29 -4.82
CA LEU A 114 20.90 0.34 -5.94
C LEU A 114 21.24 -0.66 -7.07
N LYS A 115 21.60 -1.91 -6.76
CA LYS A 115 21.84 -2.98 -7.74
C LYS A 115 20.55 -3.37 -8.47
N ALA A 116 19.41 -3.32 -7.78
CA ALA A 116 18.09 -3.59 -8.35
C ALA A 116 17.50 -2.38 -9.10
N ARG A 117 18.22 -1.26 -9.23
CA ARG A 117 17.77 -0.12 -10.02
C ARG A 117 17.65 -0.50 -11.49
N LYS A 118 16.49 -0.20 -12.08
CA LYS A 118 16.23 -0.42 -13.52
C LYS A 118 15.65 0.82 -14.17
N VAL A 119 15.81 0.88 -15.49
CA VAL A 119 15.22 1.89 -16.36
C VAL A 119 14.34 1.17 -17.39
N LYS A 120 13.11 1.61 -17.55
CA LYS A 120 12.18 1.14 -18.59
C LYS A 120 11.88 2.29 -19.56
N ASN A 121 11.82 1.99 -20.85
CA ASN A 121 11.46 2.92 -21.93
C ASN A 121 12.28 4.23 -21.94
N ASN A 122 13.51 4.22 -21.42
CA ASN A 122 14.39 5.40 -21.28
C ASN A 122 13.78 6.61 -20.55
N GLU A 123 12.78 6.37 -19.69
CA GLU A 123 12.04 7.43 -19.00
C GLU A 123 11.64 7.05 -17.58
N ILE A 124 11.31 5.79 -17.33
CA ILE A 124 10.88 5.28 -16.04
C ILE A 124 12.08 4.72 -15.30
N ALA A 125 12.39 5.26 -14.15
CA ALA A 125 13.51 4.80 -13.32
C ALA A 125 13.05 4.49 -11.88
N GLY A 126 13.36 3.29 -11.43
CA GLY A 126 12.96 2.83 -10.09
C GLY A 126 13.83 1.64 -9.64
N VAL A 127 13.48 1.14 -8.46
CA VAL A 127 14.04 -0.10 -7.92
C VAL A 127 13.06 -1.24 -8.20
N ASP A 128 13.56 -2.34 -8.75
CA ASP A 128 12.84 -3.60 -8.90
C ASP A 128 12.70 -4.23 -7.50
N ALA A 129 11.54 -4.08 -6.90
CA ALA A 129 11.33 -4.48 -5.51
C ALA A 129 11.56 -5.98 -5.27
N PRO A 130 11.03 -6.92 -6.09
CA PRO A 130 11.36 -8.33 -5.97
C PRO A 130 12.86 -8.62 -6.04
N GLU A 131 13.56 -8.04 -7.02
CA GLU A 131 14.99 -8.29 -7.21
C GLU A 131 15.85 -7.72 -6.08
N SER A 132 15.39 -6.67 -5.41
CA SER A 132 16.11 -6.08 -4.27
C SER A 132 16.09 -6.97 -3.01
N GLY A 133 15.20 -7.97 -2.94
CA GLY A 133 14.98 -8.82 -1.76
C GLY A 133 14.21 -8.12 -0.64
N VAL A 134 13.58 -6.97 -0.90
CA VAL A 134 12.88 -6.19 0.14
C VAL A 134 11.70 -6.94 0.77
N TYR A 135 11.12 -7.91 0.05
CA TYR A 135 10.00 -8.71 0.53
C TYR A 135 10.39 -9.88 1.44
N ASP A 136 11.68 -10.26 1.47
CA ASP A 136 12.10 -11.53 2.05
C ASP A 136 12.05 -11.56 3.59
N HIS A 137 12.33 -10.43 4.25
CA HIS A 137 12.42 -10.38 5.72
C HIS A 137 11.92 -9.06 6.30
N GLY A 138 10.97 -9.15 7.22
CA GLY A 138 10.50 -8.00 8.00
C GLY A 138 9.88 -6.89 7.14
N TYR A 139 9.23 -7.27 6.04
CA TYR A 139 8.58 -6.34 5.13
C TYR A 139 7.47 -5.55 5.84
N GLN A 140 7.51 -4.24 5.68
CA GLN A 140 6.47 -3.33 6.14
C GLN A 140 6.12 -2.35 5.02
N VAL A 141 4.86 -1.99 4.89
CA VAL A 141 4.36 -1.14 3.80
C VAL A 141 3.24 -0.22 4.25
N VAL A 142 3.18 0.97 3.63
CA VAL A 142 2.03 1.86 3.67
C VAL A 142 1.77 2.43 2.28
N HIS A 143 0.51 2.52 1.90
CA HIS A 143 0.07 3.09 0.63
C HIS A 143 -0.51 4.49 0.85
N LEU A 144 0.13 5.51 0.29
CA LEU A 144 -0.28 6.91 0.39
C LEU A 144 -0.99 7.34 -0.90
N GLY A 145 -2.31 7.39 -0.88
CA GLY A 145 -3.15 7.77 -2.03
C GLY A 145 -3.23 9.28 -2.24
N TYR A 146 -3.43 9.71 -3.49
CA TYR A 146 -3.62 11.12 -3.80
C TYR A 146 -5.00 11.60 -3.38
N GLY A 147 -5.03 12.68 -2.60
CA GLY A 147 -6.27 13.25 -2.08
C GLY A 147 -6.96 12.40 -1.01
N ILE A 148 -6.26 11.40 -0.47
CA ILE A 148 -6.78 10.59 0.63
C ILE A 148 -6.54 11.33 1.95
N ASP A 149 -7.64 11.60 2.66
CA ASP A 149 -7.60 12.12 4.03
C ASP A 149 -8.12 11.04 4.98
N LYS A 150 -7.24 10.45 5.77
CA LYS A 150 -7.59 9.41 6.72
C LYS A 150 -8.53 9.90 7.83
N ASN A 151 -8.51 11.20 8.14
CA ASN A 151 -9.28 11.75 9.27
C ASN A 151 -10.80 11.76 9.01
N VAL A 152 -11.22 11.71 7.73
CA VAL A 152 -12.62 11.63 7.35
C VAL A 152 -13.08 10.20 7.06
N GLN A 153 -12.17 9.22 7.19
CA GLN A 153 -12.50 7.82 6.94
C GLN A 153 -13.19 7.18 8.14
N THR A 154 -14.13 6.29 7.85
CA THR A 154 -14.88 5.51 8.84
C THR A 154 -13.99 4.88 9.92
N PRO A 155 -12.88 4.18 9.61
CA PRO A 155 -12.05 3.58 10.65
C PRO A 155 -11.47 4.61 11.63
N THR A 156 -10.96 5.74 11.14
CA THR A 156 -10.42 6.79 12.03
C THR A 156 -11.50 7.42 12.91
N ILE A 157 -12.71 7.64 12.36
CA ILE A 157 -13.84 8.19 13.13
C ILE A 157 -14.24 7.21 14.23
N LEU A 158 -14.31 5.92 13.92
CA LEU A 158 -14.68 4.88 14.87
C LEU A 158 -13.59 4.64 15.92
N ASP A 159 -12.32 4.60 15.51
CA ASP A 159 -11.17 4.50 16.42
C ASP A 159 -11.19 5.65 17.46
N ASN A 160 -11.46 6.89 17.00
CA ASN A 160 -11.59 8.05 17.89
C ASN A 160 -12.80 7.97 18.83
N ALA A 161 -13.83 7.20 18.47
CA ALA A 161 -15.00 6.93 19.29
C ALA A 161 -14.87 5.67 20.16
N GLU A 162 -13.68 5.05 20.17
CA GLU A 162 -13.38 3.79 20.88
C GLU A 162 -14.27 2.61 20.43
N ILE A 163 -14.77 2.66 19.18
CA ILE A 163 -15.54 1.58 18.57
C ILE A 163 -14.58 0.63 17.86
N PRO A 164 -14.60 -0.67 18.16
CA PRO A 164 -13.72 -1.64 17.51
C PRO A 164 -13.86 -1.68 16.00
N VAL A 165 -12.71 -1.70 15.31
CA VAL A 165 -12.60 -1.82 13.85
C VAL A 165 -11.78 -3.06 13.52
N SER A 166 -12.29 -3.93 12.65
CA SER A 166 -11.60 -5.12 12.16
C SER A 166 -11.55 -5.11 10.64
N PHE A 167 -10.35 -5.35 10.09
CA PHE A 167 -10.14 -5.44 8.64
C PHE A 167 -9.61 -6.81 8.25
N LEU A 168 -10.28 -7.43 7.26
CA LEU A 168 -9.94 -8.76 6.78
C LEU A 168 -9.68 -8.75 5.26
N GLY A 169 -8.61 -9.42 4.83
CA GLY A 169 -8.17 -9.42 3.44
C GLY A 169 -7.49 -8.12 3.03
N LYS A 170 -7.62 -7.72 1.78
CA LYS A 170 -6.89 -6.58 1.19
C LYS A 170 -7.12 -5.24 1.90
N VAL A 171 -8.28 -5.02 2.49
CA VAL A 171 -8.54 -3.79 3.26
C VAL A 171 -7.59 -3.62 4.44
N ALA A 172 -7.13 -4.73 5.03
CA ALA A 172 -6.14 -4.71 6.11
C ALA A 172 -4.77 -4.17 5.67
N ASP A 173 -4.44 -4.28 4.39
CA ASP A 173 -3.16 -3.82 3.83
C ASP A 173 -3.20 -2.38 3.34
N ILE A 174 -4.37 -1.89 2.88
CA ILE A 174 -4.46 -0.65 2.11
C ILE A 174 -5.19 0.49 2.81
N ILE A 175 -5.98 0.19 3.85
CA ILE A 175 -6.66 1.22 4.66
C ILE A 175 -5.83 1.52 5.89
N GLN A 176 -5.52 2.79 6.12
CA GLN A 176 -4.80 3.22 7.31
C GLN A 176 -5.73 3.22 8.53
N THR A 177 -5.31 2.57 9.60
CA THR A 177 -6.05 2.49 10.87
C THR A 177 -5.08 2.29 12.03
N GLU A 178 -5.48 2.68 13.22
CA GLU A 178 -4.75 2.39 14.46
C GLU A 178 -5.18 1.04 15.09
N SER A 179 -6.22 0.41 14.53
CA SER A 179 -6.69 -0.90 15.00
C SER A 179 -5.59 -1.96 14.93
N LYS A 180 -5.60 -2.86 15.92
CA LYS A 180 -4.76 -4.07 15.93
C LYS A 180 -5.47 -5.31 15.40
N ARG A 181 -6.76 -5.19 15.01
CA ARG A 181 -7.59 -6.27 14.48
C ARG A 181 -7.46 -6.33 12.97
N LEU A 182 -6.26 -6.70 12.50
CA LEU A 182 -5.92 -6.79 11.09
C LEU A 182 -5.62 -8.24 10.72
N PHE A 183 -6.35 -8.75 9.74
CA PHE A 183 -6.27 -10.12 9.25
C PHE A 183 -5.93 -10.10 7.75
N PRO A 184 -4.69 -9.78 7.37
CA PRO A 184 -4.29 -9.77 5.98
C PRO A 184 -4.30 -11.18 5.39
N GLY A 185 -4.60 -11.30 4.11
CA GLY A 185 -4.60 -12.59 3.42
C GLY A 185 -5.45 -12.59 2.18
N VAL A 186 -5.39 -13.70 1.44
CA VAL A 186 -6.10 -13.90 0.17
C VAL A 186 -7.05 -15.10 0.24
N ASP A 187 -6.74 -16.10 1.07
CA ASP A 187 -7.54 -17.31 1.23
C ASP A 187 -8.93 -16.98 1.79
N SER A 188 -9.95 -17.13 0.95
CA SER A 188 -11.33 -16.77 1.30
C SER A 188 -11.90 -17.60 2.44
N ASP A 189 -11.63 -18.91 2.51
CA ASP A 189 -12.15 -19.77 3.58
C ASP A 189 -11.58 -19.32 4.94
N LYS A 190 -10.26 -19.10 5.01
CA LYS A 190 -9.60 -18.60 6.22
C LYS A 190 -10.14 -17.23 6.63
N LEU A 191 -10.33 -16.31 5.68
CA LEU A 191 -10.85 -14.98 5.98
C LEU A 191 -12.28 -15.02 6.50
N PHE A 192 -13.12 -15.96 6.05
CA PHE A 192 -14.45 -16.16 6.62
C PHE A 192 -14.40 -16.79 8.02
N ASP A 193 -13.44 -17.69 8.30
CA ASP A 193 -13.25 -18.21 9.65
C ASP A 193 -12.85 -17.09 10.61
N ASP A 194 -11.88 -16.26 10.22
CA ASP A 194 -11.47 -15.09 11.00
C ASP A 194 -12.65 -14.10 11.19
N LEU A 195 -13.48 -13.87 10.16
CA LEU A 195 -14.67 -13.03 10.24
C LEU A 195 -15.69 -13.55 11.26
N ILE A 196 -16.00 -14.85 11.25
CA ILE A 196 -16.95 -15.46 12.18
C ILE A 196 -16.42 -15.33 13.62
N GLN A 197 -15.12 -15.54 13.83
CA GLN A 197 -14.50 -15.35 15.13
C GLN A 197 -14.57 -13.90 15.62
N GLU A 198 -14.32 -12.93 14.72
CA GLU A 198 -14.42 -11.50 15.04
C GLU A 198 -15.86 -11.11 15.40
N VAL A 199 -16.86 -11.55 14.62
CA VAL A 199 -18.27 -11.27 14.92
C VAL A 199 -18.71 -11.86 16.27
N GLN A 200 -18.21 -13.05 16.62
CA GLN A 200 -18.50 -13.67 17.92
C GLN A 200 -17.72 -13.02 19.07
N GLY A 201 -16.59 -12.39 18.78
CA GLY A 201 -15.66 -11.84 19.77
C GLY A 201 -15.92 -10.38 20.16
N ILE A 202 -16.77 -9.66 19.43
CA ILE A 202 -17.09 -8.26 19.69
C ILE A 202 -18.59 -8.06 19.83
N GLU A 203 -19.02 -7.30 20.83
CA GLU A 203 -20.43 -7.01 21.05
C GLU A 203 -20.97 -6.00 20.05
N HIS A 204 -20.15 -5.01 19.69
CA HIS A 204 -20.44 -4.01 18.67
C HIS A 204 -19.14 -3.55 18.02
N GLY A 205 -19.18 -3.19 16.75
CA GLY A 205 -17.99 -2.74 16.01
C GLY A 205 -18.23 -2.62 14.52
N PHE A 206 -17.19 -2.28 13.79
CA PHE A 206 -17.17 -2.23 12.35
C PHE A 206 -16.21 -3.29 11.82
N ILE A 207 -16.72 -4.19 10.99
CA ILE A 207 -15.90 -5.22 10.35
C ILE A 207 -16.01 -5.07 8.83
N ALA A 208 -14.88 -5.00 8.14
CA ALA A 208 -14.83 -4.99 6.69
C ALA A 208 -13.99 -6.15 6.18
N LEU A 209 -14.60 -6.98 5.34
CA LEU A 209 -13.96 -8.09 4.64
C LEU A 209 -13.92 -7.81 3.14
N ASN A 210 -12.76 -8.04 2.51
CA ASN A 210 -12.62 -8.03 1.06
C ASN A 210 -12.16 -9.40 0.55
N ILE A 211 -12.98 -10.03 -0.27
CA ILE A 211 -12.66 -11.30 -0.95
C ILE A 211 -11.90 -11.00 -2.23
N GLN A 212 -10.59 -11.25 -2.23
CA GLN A 212 -9.71 -10.95 -3.37
C GLN A 212 -9.65 -12.09 -4.40
N GLU A 213 -9.99 -13.32 -4.05
CA GLU A 213 -9.88 -14.44 -4.99
C GLU A 213 -10.80 -14.32 -6.21
N THR A 214 -11.95 -13.62 -6.09
CA THR A 214 -12.82 -13.29 -7.23
C THR A 214 -12.13 -12.35 -8.22
N ASP A 215 -11.43 -11.31 -7.72
CA ASP A 215 -10.66 -10.39 -8.55
C ASP A 215 -9.49 -11.11 -9.25
N LEU A 216 -8.79 -12.00 -8.53
CA LEU A 216 -7.70 -12.82 -9.10
C LEU A 216 -8.19 -13.77 -10.18
N ALA A 217 -9.34 -14.44 -9.98
CA ALA A 217 -9.94 -15.32 -10.98
C ALA A 217 -10.39 -14.53 -12.21
N GLY A 218 -10.96 -13.32 -12.02
CA GLY A 218 -11.33 -12.43 -13.12
C GLY A 218 -10.12 -11.99 -13.95
N HIS A 219 -9.01 -11.60 -13.31
CA HIS A 219 -7.76 -11.25 -13.99
C HIS A 219 -7.12 -12.43 -14.73
N ALA A 220 -7.32 -13.65 -14.23
CA ALA A 220 -6.85 -14.87 -14.88
C ALA A 220 -7.79 -15.36 -15.98
N GLU A 221 -8.94 -14.69 -16.21
CA GLU A 221 -10.02 -15.13 -17.12
C GLU A 221 -10.53 -16.56 -16.81
N ASP A 222 -10.42 -16.99 -15.53
CA ASP A 222 -10.79 -18.30 -15.05
C ASP A 222 -12.25 -18.27 -14.53
N VAL A 223 -13.18 -18.58 -15.41
CA VAL A 223 -14.63 -18.51 -15.14
C VAL A 223 -15.05 -19.53 -14.09
N ASP A 224 -14.49 -20.74 -14.14
CA ASP A 224 -14.84 -21.80 -13.19
C ASP A 224 -14.40 -21.43 -11.78
N ARG A 225 -13.17 -20.98 -11.61
CA ARG A 225 -12.65 -20.48 -10.33
C ARG A 225 -13.45 -19.28 -9.84
N TYR A 226 -13.85 -18.37 -10.73
CA TYR A 226 -14.67 -17.21 -10.35
C TYR A 226 -16.01 -17.64 -9.77
N SER A 227 -16.70 -18.59 -10.44
CA SER A 227 -17.96 -19.17 -9.99
C SER A 227 -17.82 -19.87 -8.64
N ASP A 228 -16.79 -20.71 -8.49
CA ASP A 228 -16.50 -21.42 -7.24
C ASP A 228 -16.30 -20.44 -6.05
N ARG A 229 -15.62 -19.31 -6.27
CA ARG A 229 -15.40 -18.30 -5.22
C ARG A 229 -16.68 -17.55 -4.87
N LEU A 230 -17.58 -17.33 -5.81
CA LEU A 230 -18.91 -16.76 -5.52
C LEU A 230 -19.79 -17.74 -4.73
N GLU A 231 -19.82 -19.01 -5.11
CA GLU A 231 -20.57 -20.04 -4.39
C GLU A 231 -20.04 -20.25 -2.97
N LEU A 232 -18.70 -20.25 -2.80
CA LEU A 232 -18.06 -20.26 -1.50
C LEU A 232 -18.54 -19.09 -0.65
N SER A 233 -18.48 -17.88 -1.21
CA SER A 233 -18.85 -16.66 -0.49
C SER A 233 -20.33 -16.69 -0.06
N ASP A 234 -21.24 -17.12 -0.93
CA ASP A 234 -22.67 -17.27 -0.60
C ASP A 234 -22.88 -18.26 0.54
N ARG A 235 -22.24 -19.43 0.49
CA ARG A 235 -22.31 -20.44 1.56
C ARG A 235 -21.80 -19.88 2.89
N ARG A 236 -20.63 -19.22 2.89
CA ARG A 236 -20.01 -18.68 4.10
C ARG A 236 -20.81 -17.53 4.70
N ILE A 237 -21.45 -16.70 3.86
CA ILE A 237 -22.37 -15.65 4.33
C ILE A 237 -23.58 -16.29 5.04
N ARG A 238 -24.14 -17.39 4.53
CA ARG A 238 -25.24 -18.09 5.22
C ARG A 238 -24.83 -18.61 6.59
N GLU A 239 -23.60 -19.08 6.73
CA GLU A 239 -23.04 -19.51 8.01
C GLU A 239 -22.87 -18.34 8.99
N LEU A 240 -22.58 -17.12 8.48
CA LEU A 240 -22.39 -15.91 9.26
C LEU A 240 -23.69 -15.33 9.80
N ILE A 241 -24.80 -15.35 9.00
CA ILE A 241 -26.07 -14.69 9.33
C ILE A 241 -26.57 -14.96 10.77
N PRO A 242 -26.51 -16.20 11.30
CA PRO A 242 -26.99 -16.47 12.65
C PRO A 242 -26.26 -15.71 13.78
N TYR A 243 -25.08 -15.18 13.52
CA TYR A 243 -24.25 -14.45 14.49
C TYR A 243 -24.41 -12.91 14.37
N LEU A 244 -25.15 -12.43 13.36
CA LEU A 244 -25.45 -11.02 13.19
C LEU A 244 -26.75 -10.66 13.93
N ASN A 245 -26.68 -9.77 14.92
CA ASN A 245 -27.81 -9.27 15.69
C ASN A 245 -28.19 -7.85 15.28
#